data_c8a86d6c69da48f5b434350682c0475e
#
_entry.id   c8a86d6c69da48f5b434350682c0475e
#
_cell.length_a   1.000
_cell.length_b   1.000
_cell.length_c   1.000
_cell.angle_alpha   90.00
_cell.angle_beta   90.00
_cell.angle_gamma   90.00
#
_symmetry.space_group_name_H-M   'P 1'
#
loop_
_entity.id
_entity.type
_entity.pdbx_description
1 polymer ?
#
loop_
_entity_poly.entity_id
_entity_poly.type
_entity_poly.pdbx_seq_one_letter_code
_entity_poly.pdbx_strand_id
1 'polypeptide(L)'
;MKSIVRTSRYLLVSLLLLLVVCAGRANAADATVAPNGDGQFKSIQDAINAAPQRTSRDRPWVIHIKRGVYKELIYVQREKRFISLVGDDAATTILTYNLNANLLGPDGKPIGTFRTASTMIDADDFTAENLTFENSAGPVGQALAIRIEGDRIAFRNCRFLGWQDTILANRGRHYFENCYIAGHVDFIFGGATAVFEKCHIHCLRNGYITAASTPAEQSFGFVFLHCRITGESPEVKTYLGRPWRDFAAVIFLNTEMSDVVRPVGWHNWDKTAREKTSRYAEFKSTGPGGQKDARVAWSKQLSAAEAKRITVAKVLSGVDGWNPKIRQTSETQQSPKPAKKSPIAATAAAGRQLKADRQNCTSKSGIRKDVEYSRVGDESLRLDACVPDGTGSFPAVIMVHGGGWSSGDKASGVDPLFAPLSRAGVAWFSINYRLAPKHRYPAAVEDVETAIRWMKTHAAEFKIDPERIALVGESAGGHLVAMAVVRAKDDTRVTAAVPFYAPVDLTSDTERRGGLSLSLRALFGRTYEVDEQAAQLLRDASPINFVHAGLPPFLLVHGTADMSVPYSQSVQLQAKLRAAGVSCDLITIDDGVHGMARWETIDRSYKDKVTNWIVEKLSAPRARHAGPR
;
A
#
# COMPACT_ATOMS: atom_id res chain seq x y z
N MET A 1 15.58 -9.01 -72.23
CA MET A 1 15.95 -9.70 -70.97
C MET A 1 16.63 -8.81 -69.89
N LYS A 2 16.52 -7.49 -69.95
CA LYS A 2 17.14 -6.58 -68.92
C LYS A 2 16.09 -5.86 -68.02
N SER A 3 14.77 -6.14 -68.21
CA SER A 3 13.70 -5.45 -67.44
C SER A 3 13.10 -6.29 -66.32
N ILE A 4 13.30 -7.61 -66.24
CA ILE A 4 12.67 -8.50 -65.24
C ILE A 4 13.54 -8.63 -63.96
N VAL A 5 14.81 -8.30 -64.00
CA VAL A 5 15.71 -8.45 -62.85
C VAL A 5 15.62 -7.25 -61.87
N ARG A 6 15.11 -6.09 -62.29
CA ARG A 6 14.99 -4.91 -61.38
C ARG A 6 13.76 -4.93 -60.50
N THR A 7 12.65 -5.55 -60.90
CA THR A 7 11.40 -5.65 -60.13
C THR A 7 11.52 -6.65 -58.98
N SER A 8 12.35 -7.68 -59.08
CA SER A 8 12.50 -8.71 -58.05
C SER A 8 13.33 -8.22 -56.82
N ARG A 9 14.24 -7.24 -57.03
CA ARG A 9 15.03 -6.69 -55.92
C ARG A 9 14.26 -5.71 -55.02
N TYR A 10 13.26 -5.00 -55.57
CA TYR A 10 12.44 -4.10 -54.77
C TYR A 10 11.33 -4.84 -54.00
N LEU A 11 10.87 -6.00 -54.48
CA LEU A 11 9.92 -6.85 -53.74
C LEU A 11 10.59 -7.55 -52.53
N LEU A 12 11.87 -7.97 -52.65
CA LEU A 12 12.58 -8.58 -51.51
C LEU A 12 12.95 -7.56 -50.41
N VAL A 13 13.30 -6.34 -50.78
CA VAL A 13 13.61 -5.28 -49.82
C VAL A 13 12.34 -4.77 -49.12
N SER A 14 11.21 -4.70 -49.84
CA SER A 14 9.92 -4.35 -49.23
C SER A 14 9.36 -5.47 -48.32
N LEU A 15 9.63 -6.73 -48.61
CA LEU A 15 9.24 -7.86 -47.77
C LEU A 15 10.14 -7.97 -46.52
N LEU A 16 11.42 -7.64 -46.61
CA LEU A 16 12.34 -7.56 -45.44
C LEU A 16 12.02 -6.36 -44.56
N LEU A 17 11.57 -5.22 -45.10
CA LEU A 17 11.11 -4.08 -44.28
C LEU A 17 9.73 -4.33 -43.64
N LEU A 18 8.84 -5.13 -44.24
CA LEU A 18 7.57 -5.51 -43.60
C LEU A 18 7.73 -6.58 -42.53
N LEU A 19 8.79 -7.42 -42.57
CA LEU A 19 9.07 -8.43 -41.53
C LEU A 19 9.76 -7.85 -40.29
N VAL A 20 10.31 -6.65 -40.35
CA VAL A 20 10.92 -5.95 -39.20
C VAL A 20 9.89 -5.12 -38.42
N VAL A 21 8.68 -4.88 -38.96
CA VAL A 21 7.62 -4.08 -38.30
C VAL A 21 6.65 -4.94 -37.48
N CYS A 22 6.70 -6.29 -37.59
CA CYS A 22 5.89 -7.20 -36.79
C CYS A 22 6.59 -7.85 -35.60
N ALA A 23 7.80 -7.38 -35.23
CA ALA A 23 8.32 -7.64 -33.89
C ALA A 23 7.48 -6.80 -32.92
N GLY A 24 6.50 -7.44 -32.27
CA GLY A 24 5.66 -6.81 -31.25
C GLY A 24 6.53 -5.99 -30.31
N ARG A 25 6.19 -4.73 -30.11
CA ARG A 25 6.74 -3.91 -29.04
C ARG A 25 6.41 -4.62 -27.73
N ALA A 26 7.32 -5.45 -27.24
CA ALA A 26 7.39 -5.76 -25.83
C ALA A 26 7.44 -4.40 -25.14
N ASN A 27 6.50 -4.10 -24.24
CA ASN A 27 6.57 -2.88 -23.44
C ASN A 27 7.94 -2.83 -22.81
N ALA A 28 8.76 -1.83 -23.18
CA ALA A 28 10.04 -1.64 -22.56
C ALA A 28 9.81 -1.47 -21.05
N ALA A 29 10.53 -2.23 -20.23
CA ALA A 29 10.46 -2.07 -18.78
C ALA A 29 10.93 -0.68 -18.38
N ASP A 30 10.25 -0.08 -17.39
CA ASP A 30 10.65 1.22 -16.84
C ASP A 30 11.92 1.12 -15.99
N ALA A 31 12.15 -0.06 -15.39
CA ALA A 31 13.34 -0.39 -14.62
C ALA A 31 13.76 -1.85 -14.85
N THR A 32 15.07 -2.11 -14.81
CA THR A 32 15.64 -3.46 -14.90
C THR A 32 16.50 -3.73 -13.67
N VAL A 33 16.25 -4.87 -13.02
CA VAL A 33 17.02 -5.36 -11.87
C VAL A 33 17.83 -6.57 -12.28
N ALA A 34 19.14 -6.57 -11.98
CA ALA A 34 20.03 -7.70 -12.20
C ALA A 34 21.04 -7.85 -11.05
N PRO A 35 21.24 -9.05 -10.49
CA PRO A 35 22.08 -9.23 -9.31
C PRO A 35 23.58 -9.02 -9.62
N ASN A 36 23.99 -9.26 -10.86
CA ASN A 36 25.37 -9.05 -11.35
C ASN A 36 25.69 -7.59 -11.70
N GLY A 37 24.69 -6.70 -11.67
CA GLY A 37 24.86 -5.28 -12.00
C GLY A 37 24.63 -4.90 -13.45
N ASP A 38 24.22 -5.84 -14.33
CA ASP A 38 23.87 -5.56 -15.74
C ASP A 38 22.47 -4.90 -15.88
N GLY A 39 21.82 -4.54 -14.78
CA GLY A 39 20.58 -3.78 -14.71
C GLY A 39 20.79 -2.36 -14.21
N GLN A 40 19.75 -1.55 -14.28
CA GLN A 40 19.72 -0.21 -13.66
C GLN A 40 19.82 -0.31 -12.12
N PHE A 41 19.32 -1.41 -11.55
CA PHE A 41 19.33 -1.68 -10.12
C PHE A 41 19.89 -3.07 -9.83
N LYS A 42 20.54 -3.21 -8.67
CA LYS A 42 20.97 -4.51 -8.12
C LYS A 42 19.95 -5.09 -7.15
N SER A 43 19.13 -4.24 -6.54
CA SER A 43 18.09 -4.56 -5.55
C SER A 43 16.71 -4.31 -6.15
N ILE A 44 15.78 -5.24 -5.91
CA ILE A 44 14.37 -5.09 -6.29
C ILE A 44 13.73 -3.96 -5.47
N GLN A 45 14.09 -3.87 -4.18
CA GLN A 45 13.57 -2.82 -3.31
C GLN A 45 13.95 -1.42 -3.81
N ASP A 46 15.18 -1.24 -4.31
CA ASP A 46 15.62 0.04 -4.86
C ASP A 46 14.84 0.41 -6.13
N ALA A 47 14.58 -0.56 -7.00
CA ALA A 47 13.75 -0.35 -8.19
C ALA A 47 12.29 0.02 -7.83
N ILE A 48 11.72 -0.60 -6.78
CA ILE A 48 10.39 -0.24 -6.25
C ILE A 48 10.41 1.18 -5.67
N ASN A 49 11.46 1.54 -4.93
CA ASN A 49 11.60 2.87 -4.34
C ASN A 49 11.72 3.96 -5.43
N ALA A 50 12.41 3.65 -6.54
CA ALA A 50 12.56 4.56 -7.68
C ALA A 50 11.27 4.76 -8.49
N ALA A 51 10.26 3.89 -8.33
CA ALA A 51 9.00 4.03 -9.04
C ALA A 51 8.31 5.36 -8.70
N PRO A 52 7.80 6.12 -9.69
CA PRO A 52 7.10 7.37 -9.45
C PRO A 52 5.76 7.12 -8.77
N GLN A 53 5.25 8.10 -8.03
CA GLN A 53 3.92 8.02 -7.40
C GLN A 53 2.76 8.26 -8.37
N ARG A 54 3.00 8.82 -9.54
CA ARG A 54 1.98 9.12 -10.56
C ARG A 54 1.77 7.97 -11.56
N THR A 55 1.91 6.76 -11.10
CA THR A 55 1.52 5.58 -11.85
C THR A 55 0.00 5.46 -11.92
N SER A 56 -0.52 4.89 -12.99
CA SER A 56 -1.95 4.69 -13.20
C SER A 56 -2.20 3.36 -13.88
N ARG A 57 -3.45 2.97 -14.00
CA ARG A 57 -3.83 1.77 -14.72
C ARG A 57 -3.33 1.77 -16.17
N ASP A 58 -3.39 2.91 -16.84
CA ASP A 58 -2.98 3.05 -18.25
C ASP A 58 -1.46 3.27 -18.40
N ARG A 59 -0.77 3.54 -17.30
CA ARG A 59 0.67 3.73 -17.24
C ARG A 59 1.24 3.13 -15.95
N PRO A 60 1.24 1.79 -15.83
CA PRO A 60 1.88 1.11 -14.71
C PRO A 60 3.40 1.30 -14.78
N TRP A 61 4.06 1.15 -13.65
CA TRP A 61 5.53 1.09 -13.59
C TRP A 61 5.96 -0.37 -13.64
N VAL A 62 6.65 -0.75 -14.71
CA VAL A 62 7.06 -2.13 -14.95
C VAL A 62 8.53 -2.31 -14.57
N ILE A 63 8.80 -3.20 -13.62
CA ILE A 63 10.13 -3.58 -13.18
C ILE A 63 10.43 -4.98 -13.73
N HIS A 64 11.38 -5.07 -14.65
CA HIS A 64 11.87 -6.34 -15.17
C HIS A 64 12.99 -6.88 -14.28
N ILE A 65 12.82 -8.09 -13.78
CA ILE A 65 13.75 -8.74 -12.84
C ILE A 65 14.42 -9.89 -13.57
N LYS A 66 15.72 -9.75 -13.80
CA LYS A 66 16.54 -10.77 -14.43
C LYS A 66 16.63 -12.01 -13.53
N ARG A 67 16.87 -13.18 -14.16
CA ARG A 67 17.10 -14.42 -13.42
C ARG A 67 18.17 -14.25 -12.35
N GLY A 68 17.94 -14.81 -11.17
CA GLY A 68 18.83 -14.72 -10.02
C GLY A 68 18.10 -14.99 -8.72
N VAL A 69 18.86 -15.11 -7.64
CA VAL A 69 18.33 -15.23 -6.27
C VAL A 69 18.54 -13.89 -5.56
N TYR A 70 17.45 -13.24 -5.23
CA TYR A 70 17.41 -11.94 -4.56
C TYR A 70 17.07 -12.16 -3.08
N LYS A 71 18.11 -12.19 -2.24
CA LYS A 71 17.96 -12.37 -0.78
C LYS A 71 17.78 -11.02 -0.10
N GLU A 72 16.58 -10.47 -0.18
CA GLU A 72 16.23 -9.18 0.39
C GLU A 72 14.79 -9.16 0.90
N LEU A 73 14.50 -8.30 1.89
CA LEU A 73 13.13 -8.02 2.31
C LEU A 73 12.52 -7.01 1.35
N ILE A 74 11.40 -7.38 0.76
CA ILE A 74 10.71 -6.56 -0.23
C ILE A 74 9.44 -5.98 0.38
N TYR A 75 9.27 -4.67 0.23
CA TYR A 75 8.08 -3.96 0.67
C TYR A 75 7.57 -3.02 -0.43
N VAL A 76 6.38 -3.32 -0.94
CA VAL A 76 5.65 -2.43 -1.86
C VAL A 76 4.73 -1.57 -1.02
N GLN A 77 5.16 -0.33 -0.77
CA GLN A 77 4.44 0.63 0.06
C GLN A 77 3.10 1.00 -0.55
N ARG A 78 2.14 1.38 0.27
CA ARG A 78 0.76 1.68 -0.11
C ARG A 78 0.62 2.74 -1.21
N GLU A 79 1.48 3.74 -1.21
CA GLU A 79 1.54 4.81 -2.20
C GLU A 79 2.12 4.38 -3.55
N LYS A 80 2.79 3.23 -3.63
CA LYS A 80 3.39 2.66 -4.84
C LYS A 80 2.37 1.78 -5.59
N ARG A 81 1.26 2.38 -6.02
CA ARG A 81 0.20 1.68 -6.78
C ARG A 81 0.65 1.40 -8.21
N PHE A 82 -0.03 0.48 -8.89
CA PHE A 82 0.22 0.11 -10.28
C PHE A 82 1.69 -0.26 -10.57
N ILE A 83 2.33 -0.93 -9.62
CA ILE A 83 3.64 -1.58 -9.81
C ILE A 83 3.42 -2.96 -10.44
N SER A 84 4.21 -3.26 -11.45
CA SER A 84 4.27 -4.60 -12.06
C SER A 84 5.68 -5.15 -11.94
N LEU A 85 5.84 -6.29 -11.26
CA LEU A 85 7.10 -7.04 -11.22
C LEU A 85 7.04 -8.16 -12.25
N VAL A 86 7.99 -8.23 -13.17
CA VAL A 86 8.05 -9.24 -14.22
C VAL A 86 9.40 -9.94 -14.20
N GLY A 87 9.42 -11.22 -13.86
CA GLY A 87 10.62 -12.04 -13.89
C GLY A 87 10.90 -12.62 -15.27
N ASP A 88 12.16 -12.97 -15.53
CA ASP A 88 12.52 -13.72 -16.73
C ASP A 88 11.85 -15.09 -16.78
N ASP A 89 11.84 -15.79 -15.64
CA ASP A 89 11.25 -17.12 -15.49
C ASP A 89 11.03 -17.44 -14.00
N ALA A 90 9.88 -18.00 -13.67
CA ALA A 90 9.49 -18.24 -12.28
C ALA A 90 10.42 -19.22 -11.53
N ALA A 91 11.03 -20.18 -12.21
CA ALA A 91 11.91 -21.14 -11.55
C ALA A 91 13.29 -20.58 -11.23
N THR A 92 13.69 -19.52 -11.94
CA THR A 92 15.05 -18.96 -11.87
C THR A 92 15.11 -17.51 -11.39
N THR A 93 13.96 -16.85 -11.20
CA THR A 93 13.88 -15.48 -10.64
C THR A 93 13.24 -15.56 -9.25
N ILE A 94 14.07 -15.64 -8.20
CA ILE A 94 13.66 -16.02 -6.85
C ILE A 94 13.86 -14.85 -5.90
N LEU A 95 12.75 -14.40 -5.29
CA LEU A 95 12.70 -13.43 -4.23
C LEU A 95 12.60 -14.18 -2.90
N THR A 96 13.62 -14.12 -2.06
CA THR A 96 13.69 -14.95 -0.85
C THR A 96 14.22 -14.19 0.36
N TYR A 97 13.75 -14.59 1.53
CA TYR A 97 14.35 -14.29 2.82
C TYR A 97 14.04 -15.43 3.82
N ASN A 98 14.58 -15.36 5.05
CA ASN A 98 14.52 -16.50 5.98
C ASN A 98 14.06 -16.14 7.40
N LEU A 99 13.16 -15.16 7.54
CA LEU A 99 12.56 -14.85 8.84
C LEU A 99 11.52 -15.91 9.24
N ASN A 100 11.48 -16.25 10.54
CA ASN A 100 10.45 -17.11 11.13
C ASN A 100 9.96 -16.53 12.45
N ALA A 101 8.77 -16.96 12.88
CA ALA A 101 8.07 -16.38 14.03
C ALA A 101 8.82 -16.52 15.37
N ASN A 102 9.71 -17.50 15.48
CA ASN A 102 10.46 -17.80 16.71
C ASN A 102 11.77 -17.01 16.84
N LEU A 103 12.19 -16.30 15.78
CA LEU A 103 13.34 -15.39 15.88
C LEU A 103 13.08 -14.36 16.98
N LEU A 104 14.08 -14.12 17.82
CA LEU A 104 13.94 -13.13 18.87
C LEU A 104 14.12 -11.72 18.32
N GLY A 105 13.19 -10.86 18.67
CA GLY A 105 13.31 -9.43 18.46
C GLY A 105 14.26 -8.77 19.47
N PRO A 106 14.51 -7.47 19.35
CA PRO A 106 15.36 -6.70 20.27
C PRO A 106 14.89 -6.74 21.73
N ASP A 107 13.60 -6.97 21.93
CA ASP A 107 12.97 -7.13 23.25
C ASP A 107 13.12 -8.54 23.84
N GLY A 108 13.89 -9.42 23.21
CA GLY A 108 14.09 -10.81 23.59
C GLY A 108 12.86 -11.72 23.39
N LYS A 109 11.78 -11.20 22.75
CA LYS A 109 10.55 -11.97 22.46
C LYS A 109 10.50 -12.43 21.01
N PRO A 110 9.78 -13.52 20.71
CA PRO A 110 9.57 -13.93 19.33
C PRO A 110 8.94 -12.84 18.47
N ILE A 111 9.45 -12.64 17.26
CA ILE A 111 8.93 -11.64 16.34
C ILE A 111 7.48 -11.89 15.91
N GLY A 112 7.02 -13.13 15.98
CA GLY A 112 5.67 -13.56 15.63
C GLY A 112 5.41 -13.59 14.13
N THR A 113 4.34 -14.28 13.72
CA THR A 113 4.00 -14.63 12.34
C THR A 113 4.02 -13.43 11.39
N PHE A 114 3.36 -12.34 11.74
CA PHE A 114 3.09 -11.23 10.81
C PHE A 114 4.33 -10.41 10.42
N ARG A 115 5.45 -10.61 11.08
CA ARG A 115 6.73 -9.94 10.82
C ARG A 115 7.73 -10.78 10.04
N THR A 116 7.33 -11.96 9.58
CA THR A 116 8.23 -12.92 8.92
C THR A 116 8.22 -12.86 7.40
N ALA A 117 7.36 -12.05 6.79
CA ALA A 117 7.18 -12.04 5.34
C ALA A 117 8.46 -11.61 4.60
N SER A 118 8.90 -12.45 3.65
CA SER A 118 9.97 -12.09 2.72
C SER A 118 9.55 -10.95 1.80
N THR A 119 8.28 -10.96 1.35
CA THR A 119 7.68 -9.91 0.55
C THR A 119 6.38 -9.40 1.18
N MET A 120 6.25 -8.09 1.31
CA MET A 120 5.03 -7.41 1.79
C MET A 120 4.47 -6.49 0.71
N ILE A 121 3.16 -6.59 0.45
CA ILE A 121 2.46 -5.78 -0.54
C ILE A 121 1.29 -5.06 0.14
N ASP A 122 1.50 -3.79 0.46
CA ASP A 122 0.46 -2.91 1.01
C ASP A 122 -0.21 -2.08 -0.09
N ALA A 123 0.43 -1.96 -1.27
CA ALA A 123 -0.09 -1.19 -2.40
C ALA A 123 -1.29 -1.87 -3.07
N ASP A 124 -2.24 -1.06 -3.54
CA ASP A 124 -3.30 -1.52 -4.44
C ASP A 124 -2.79 -1.62 -5.89
N ASP A 125 -3.53 -2.37 -6.72
CA ASP A 125 -3.28 -2.48 -8.17
C ASP A 125 -1.88 -3.00 -8.51
N PHE A 126 -1.34 -3.88 -7.68
CA PHE A 126 -0.04 -4.53 -7.90
C PHE A 126 -0.19 -5.78 -8.76
N THR A 127 0.78 -6.02 -9.63
CA THR A 127 0.86 -7.27 -10.40
C THR A 127 2.25 -7.90 -10.34
N ALA A 128 2.30 -9.24 -10.41
CA ALA A 128 3.55 -9.96 -10.55
C ALA A 128 3.39 -11.12 -11.53
N GLU A 129 4.41 -11.32 -12.38
CA GLU A 129 4.45 -12.42 -13.34
C GLU A 129 5.83 -13.09 -13.36
N ASN A 130 5.84 -14.43 -13.52
CA ASN A 130 7.05 -15.25 -13.70
C ASN A 130 8.08 -15.10 -12.57
N LEU A 131 7.63 -15.11 -11.31
CA LEU A 131 8.48 -14.92 -10.14
C LEU A 131 8.25 -16.03 -9.11
N THR A 132 9.29 -16.38 -8.36
CA THR A 132 9.18 -17.14 -7.12
C THR A 132 9.25 -16.19 -5.91
N PHE A 133 8.24 -16.29 -5.05
CA PHE A 133 8.22 -15.71 -3.71
C PHE A 133 8.49 -16.84 -2.71
N GLU A 134 9.56 -16.74 -1.96
CA GLU A 134 10.01 -17.79 -1.06
C GLU A 134 10.27 -17.27 0.35
N ASN A 135 9.95 -18.10 1.35
CA ASN A 135 10.58 -18.00 2.66
C ASN A 135 11.43 -19.23 2.90
N SER A 136 12.74 -19.04 2.94
CA SER A 136 13.74 -20.11 3.04
C SER A 136 14.13 -20.49 4.47
N ALA A 137 13.32 -20.11 5.48
CA ALA A 137 13.57 -20.49 6.88
C ALA A 137 13.45 -22.00 7.14
N GLY A 138 12.73 -22.74 6.28
CA GLY A 138 12.48 -24.16 6.47
C GLY A 138 11.28 -24.44 7.40
N PRO A 139 11.12 -25.71 7.86
CA PRO A 139 9.98 -26.14 8.68
C PRO A 139 10.17 -25.81 10.18
N VAL A 140 10.41 -24.56 10.49
CA VAL A 140 10.74 -24.06 11.85
C VAL A 140 9.62 -23.29 12.54
N GLY A 141 8.40 -23.40 12.03
CA GLY A 141 7.21 -22.67 12.48
C GLY A 141 6.71 -21.71 11.41
N GLN A 142 5.94 -20.71 11.80
CA GLN A 142 5.32 -19.75 10.89
C GLN A 142 6.40 -18.90 10.19
N ALA A 143 6.33 -18.86 8.86
CA ALA A 143 7.32 -18.18 8.03
C ALA A 143 6.71 -17.80 6.67
N LEU A 144 6.29 -16.53 6.51
CA LEU A 144 5.58 -16.06 5.34
C LEU A 144 6.53 -15.83 4.17
N ALA A 145 6.23 -16.41 3.01
CA ALA A 145 6.83 -16.01 1.75
C ALA A 145 6.27 -14.66 1.30
N ILE A 146 4.96 -14.45 1.50
CA ILE A 146 4.31 -13.20 1.11
C ILE A 146 3.17 -12.81 2.06
N ARG A 147 3.06 -11.52 2.34
CA ARG A 147 1.94 -10.88 3.02
C ARG A 147 1.30 -9.84 2.11
N ILE A 148 -0.02 -9.91 1.93
CA ILE A 148 -0.77 -9.07 1.00
C ILE A 148 -1.89 -8.33 1.75
N GLU A 149 -1.81 -7.01 1.75
CA GLU A 149 -2.77 -6.10 2.38
C GLU A 149 -3.50 -5.21 1.35
N GLY A 150 -2.96 -5.09 0.12
CA GLY A 150 -3.52 -4.27 -0.94
C GLY A 150 -4.75 -4.88 -1.59
N ASP A 151 -5.52 -4.06 -2.31
CA ASP A 151 -6.67 -4.46 -3.12
C ASP A 151 -6.31 -4.54 -4.62
N ARG A 152 -6.99 -5.41 -5.38
CA ARG A 152 -6.78 -5.63 -6.82
C ARG A 152 -5.37 -6.11 -7.17
N ILE A 153 -4.94 -7.15 -6.48
CA ILE A 153 -3.61 -7.75 -6.64
C ILE A 153 -3.71 -8.97 -7.57
N ALA A 154 -2.80 -9.09 -8.54
CA ALA A 154 -2.79 -10.23 -9.45
C ALA A 154 -1.40 -10.85 -9.59
N PHE A 155 -1.35 -12.18 -9.47
CA PHE A 155 -0.17 -13.00 -9.70
C PHE A 155 -0.42 -13.95 -10.85
N ARG A 156 0.53 -14.06 -11.79
CA ARG A 156 0.46 -14.98 -12.92
C ARG A 156 1.75 -15.76 -13.09
N ASN A 157 1.61 -17.06 -13.32
CA ASN A 157 2.77 -17.95 -13.50
C ASN A 157 3.82 -17.82 -12.38
N CYS A 158 3.38 -17.51 -11.15
CA CYS A 158 4.25 -17.32 -10.01
C CYS A 158 4.36 -18.60 -9.16
N ARG A 159 5.42 -18.69 -8.37
CA ARG A 159 5.59 -19.75 -7.39
C ARG A 159 5.63 -19.14 -5.99
N PHE A 160 4.99 -19.80 -5.03
CA PHE A 160 4.99 -19.42 -3.63
C PHE A 160 5.51 -20.60 -2.82
N LEU A 161 6.71 -20.45 -2.27
CA LEU A 161 7.42 -21.53 -1.60
C LEU A 161 7.62 -21.21 -0.12
N GLY A 162 7.15 -22.10 0.72
CA GLY A 162 7.28 -22.01 2.16
C GLY A 162 6.86 -23.30 2.82
N TRP A 163 6.67 -23.25 4.13
CA TRP A 163 6.24 -24.40 4.93
C TRP A 163 4.93 -24.08 5.65
N GLN A 164 4.98 -23.57 6.89
CA GLN A 164 3.80 -23.11 7.61
C GLN A 164 3.55 -21.63 7.30
N ASP A 165 2.29 -21.28 7.01
CA ASP A 165 1.87 -19.89 6.77
C ASP A 165 2.49 -19.23 5.52
N THR A 166 2.63 -19.94 4.39
CA THR A 166 3.34 -19.44 3.20
C THR A 166 2.74 -18.15 2.63
N ILE A 167 1.40 -18.09 2.45
CA ILE A 167 0.69 -16.92 1.88
C ILE A 167 -0.30 -16.35 2.90
N LEU A 168 -0.06 -15.14 3.36
CA LEU A 168 -1.07 -14.34 4.07
C LEU A 168 -1.80 -13.42 3.07
N ALA A 169 -2.97 -13.85 2.61
CA ALA A 169 -3.92 -13.04 1.85
C ALA A 169 -4.87 -12.35 2.83
N ASN A 170 -4.45 -11.20 3.40
CA ASN A 170 -5.09 -10.65 4.60
C ASN A 170 -6.33 -9.82 4.29
N ARG A 171 -6.26 -8.90 3.32
CA ARG A 171 -7.35 -8.00 2.93
C ARG A 171 -7.39 -7.77 1.43
N GLY A 172 -8.52 -7.25 0.94
CA GLY A 172 -8.68 -6.86 -0.46
C GLY A 172 -9.04 -8.03 -1.37
N ARG A 173 -8.95 -7.80 -2.68
CA ARG A 173 -9.30 -8.76 -3.73
C ARG A 173 -8.04 -9.20 -4.45
N HIS A 174 -7.82 -10.52 -4.46
CA HIS A 174 -6.60 -11.10 -5.02
C HIS A 174 -6.92 -12.14 -6.09
N TYR A 175 -6.08 -12.21 -7.11
CA TYR A 175 -6.17 -13.18 -8.19
C TYR A 175 -4.84 -13.88 -8.42
N PHE A 176 -4.87 -15.19 -8.35
CA PHE A 176 -3.73 -16.07 -8.62
C PHE A 176 -4.08 -16.94 -9.81
N GLU A 177 -3.34 -16.80 -10.91
CA GLU A 177 -3.55 -17.55 -12.16
C GLU A 177 -2.32 -18.39 -12.47
N ASN A 178 -2.54 -19.71 -12.67
CA ASN A 178 -1.49 -20.64 -13.05
C ASN A 178 -0.28 -20.62 -12.11
N CYS A 179 -0.52 -20.48 -10.80
CA CYS A 179 0.53 -20.39 -9.79
C CYS A 179 0.81 -21.76 -9.16
N TYR A 180 2.06 -22.01 -8.78
CA TYR A 180 2.47 -23.13 -7.95
C TYR A 180 2.60 -22.67 -6.50
N ILE A 181 1.92 -23.35 -5.56
CA ILE A 181 1.86 -22.95 -4.15
C ILE A 181 2.20 -24.18 -3.30
N ALA A 182 3.28 -24.11 -2.52
CA ALA A 182 3.75 -25.20 -1.67
C ALA A 182 3.77 -24.81 -0.19
N GLY A 183 3.41 -25.77 0.66
CA GLY A 183 3.42 -25.64 2.11
C GLY A 183 2.85 -26.85 2.83
N HIS A 184 2.60 -26.73 4.14
CA HIS A 184 2.04 -27.86 4.90
C HIS A 184 0.95 -27.47 5.92
N VAL A 185 1.13 -26.47 6.77
CA VAL A 185 0.14 -26.05 7.76
C VAL A 185 -0.31 -24.64 7.45
N ASP A 186 -1.63 -24.45 7.21
CA ASP A 186 -2.27 -23.16 7.03
C ASP A 186 -1.58 -22.27 5.96
N PHE A 187 -1.02 -22.93 4.93
CA PHE A 187 -0.10 -22.24 4.02
C PHE A 187 -0.77 -21.29 3.03
N ILE A 188 -2.12 -21.21 3.06
CA ILE A 188 -2.91 -20.15 2.43
C ILE A 188 -3.90 -19.65 3.48
N PHE A 189 -3.67 -18.48 4.06
CA PHE A 189 -4.50 -18.00 5.16
C PHE A 189 -4.80 -16.49 5.07
N GLY A 190 -5.78 -16.03 5.88
CA GLY A 190 -6.18 -14.63 5.94
C GLY A 190 -7.65 -14.40 5.62
N GLY A 191 -8.04 -13.11 5.53
CA GLY A 191 -9.43 -12.65 5.39
C GLY A 191 -9.79 -12.09 4.00
N ALA A 192 -8.89 -12.11 3.03
CA ALA A 192 -9.13 -11.55 1.70
C ALA A 192 -10.22 -12.31 0.90
N THR A 193 -10.79 -11.64 -0.11
CA THR A 193 -11.47 -12.32 -1.22
C THR A 193 -10.44 -12.71 -2.28
N ALA A 194 -10.05 -13.97 -2.34
CA ALA A 194 -9.01 -14.43 -3.24
C ALA A 194 -9.49 -15.54 -4.18
N VAL A 195 -9.20 -15.41 -5.47
CA VAL A 195 -9.46 -16.45 -6.47
C VAL A 195 -8.14 -17.08 -6.90
N PHE A 196 -8.07 -18.39 -6.78
CA PHE A 196 -6.98 -19.23 -7.27
C PHE A 196 -7.50 -19.99 -8.49
N GLU A 197 -7.05 -19.62 -9.69
CA GLU A 197 -7.51 -20.25 -10.94
C GLU A 197 -6.37 -21.03 -11.59
N LYS A 198 -6.61 -22.29 -11.89
CA LYS A 198 -5.64 -23.21 -12.51
C LYS A 198 -4.33 -23.34 -11.73
N CYS A 199 -4.38 -23.14 -10.41
CA CYS A 199 -3.21 -23.25 -9.56
C CYS A 199 -2.90 -24.71 -9.20
N HIS A 200 -1.60 -24.99 -9.01
CA HIS A 200 -1.13 -26.24 -8.47
C HIS A 200 -0.79 -26.04 -6.99
N ILE A 201 -1.58 -26.66 -6.11
CA ILE A 201 -1.42 -26.66 -4.66
C ILE A 201 -0.66 -27.91 -4.25
N HIS A 202 0.50 -27.77 -3.65
CA HIS A 202 1.37 -28.89 -3.31
C HIS A 202 1.63 -28.98 -1.80
N CYS A 203 1.28 -30.12 -1.23
CA CYS A 203 1.36 -30.37 0.20
C CYS A 203 2.67 -31.08 0.55
N LEU A 204 3.57 -30.41 1.26
CA LEU A 204 4.91 -30.92 1.60
C LEU A 204 4.88 -31.94 2.76
N ARG A 205 3.93 -31.81 3.69
CA ARG A 205 3.72 -32.66 4.86
C ARG A 205 2.24 -32.67 5.26
N ASN A 206 1.91 -33.49 6.26
CA ASN A 206 0.59 -33.50 6.88
C ASN A 206 0.22 -32.08 7.40
N GLY A 207 -1.02 -31.64 7.18
CA GLY A 207 -1.43 -30.32 7.64
C GLY A 207 -2.78 -29.86 7.11
N TYR A 208 -2.84 -28.56 6.77
CA TYR A 208 -4.05 -27.89 6.33
C TYR A 208 -3.69 -26.94 5.18
N ILE A 209 -4.43 -27.00 4.08
CA ILE A 209 -4.19 -26.12 2.92
C ILE A 209 -4.58 -24.68 3.29
N THR A 210 -5.81 -24.50 3.81
CA THR A 210 -6.34 -23.17 4.07
C THR A 210 -6.66 -22.92 5.54
N ALA A 211 -6.47 -21.68 5.99
CA ALA A 211 -6.94 -21.15 7.26
C ALA A 211 -7.60 -19.79 7.07
N ALA A 212 -8.85 -19.81 6.58
CA ALA A 212 -9.56 -18.59 6.28
C ALA A 212 -10.06 -17.87 7.54
N SER A 213 -10.07 -16.52 7.49
CA SER A 213 -10.63 -15.64 8.52
C SER A 213 -11.61 -14.62 7.92
N THR A 214 -12.38 -15.05 6.93
CA THR A 214 -13.30 -14.22 6.16
C THR A 214 -14.30 -13.52 7.09
N PRO A 215 -14.46 -12.19 7.02
CA PRO A 215 -15.49 -11.46 7.78
C PRO A 215 -16.91 -11.90 7.44
N ALA A 216 -17.84 -11.70 8.35
CA ALA A 216 -19.24 -12.12 8.21
C ALA A 216 -19.95 -11.47 7.01
N GLU A 217 -19.70 -10.18 6.80
CA GLU A 217 -20.27 -9.34 5.75
C GLU A 217 -19.69 -9.63 4.36
N GLN A 218 -18.54 -10.28 4.28
CA GLN A 218 -17.87 -10.57 3.04
C GLN A 218 -18.43 -11.85 2.40
N SER A 219 -19.02 -11.75 1.22
CA SER A 219 -19.69 -12.87 0.54
C SER A 219 -18.78 -14.02 0.14
N PHE A 220 -17.52 -13.74 -0.22
CA PHE A 220 -16.53 -14.72 -0.64
C PHE A 220 -15.22 -14.58 0.14
N GLY A 221 -14.63 -15.71 0.53
CA GLY A 221 -13.26 -15.81 1.01
C GLY A 221 -12.34 -16.34 -0.08
N PHE A 222 -11.79 -17.54 0.12
CA PHE A 222 -10.92 -18.19 -0.85
C PHE A 222 -11.73 -19.06 -1.82
N VAL A 223 -11.53 -18.86 -3.11
CA VAL A 223 -12.22 -19.58 -4.18
C VAL A 223 -11.19 -20.21 -5.11
N PHE A 224 -11.16 -21.54 -5.16
CA PHE A 224 -10.27 -22.34 -6.02
C PHE A 224 -11.05 -22.83 -7.24
N LEU A 225 -10.58 -22.46 -8.44
CA LEU A 225 -11.22 -22.78 -9.72
C LEU A 225 -10.26 -23.61 -10.58
N HIS A 226 -10.65 -24.82 -10.97
CA HIS A 226 -9.86 -25.68 -11.86
C HIS A 226 -8.42 -25.93 -11.35
N CYS A 227 -8.25 -26.04 -10.04
CA CYS A 227 -6.97 -26.28 -9.42
C CYS A 227 -6.61 -27.77 -9.37
N ARG A 228 -5.36 -28.06 -9.05
CA ARG A 228 -4.87 -29.40 -8.77
C ARG A 228 -4.20 -29.43 -7.40
N ILE A 229 -4.50 -30.46 -6.59
CA ILE A 229 -3.91 -30.69 -5.27
C ILE A 229 -3.10 -31.99 -5.31
N THR A 230 -1.82 -31.92 -4.91
CA THR A 230 -0.90 -33.06 -4.82
C THR A 230 -0.12 -33.03 -3.51
N GLY A 231 0.55 -34.11 -3.16
CA GLY A 231 1.48 -34.21 -2.03
C GLY A 231 2.87 -34.60 -2.44
N GLU A 232 3.85 -34.35 -1.56
CA GLU A 232 5.26 -34.66 -1.75
C GLU A 232 5.48 -36.21 -1.78
N SER A 233 4.67 -36.96 -1.04
CA SER A 233 4.68 -38.42 -1.03
C SER A 233 3.27 -38.97 -0.74
N PRO A 234 3.02 -40.28 -1.00
CA PRO A 234 1.74 -40.92 -0.71
C PRO A 234 1.33 -40.91 0.77
N GLU A 235 2.28 -40.78 1.70
CA GLU A 235 2.05 -40.75 3.14
C GLU A 235 1.50 -39.39 3.62
N VAL A 236 1.66 -38.34 2.82
CA VAL A 236 1.14 -37.00 3.14
C VAL A 236 -0.38 -37.03 3.14
N LYS A 237 -0.99 -36.62 4.26
CA LYS A 237 -2.44 -36.49 4.42
C LYS A 237 -2.80 -35.11 4.97
N THR A 238 -3.59 -34.36 4.23
CA THR A 238 -3.95 -32.99 4.55
C THR A 238 -5.47 -32.76 4.58
N TYR A 239 -5.89 -31.70 5.25
CA TYR A 239 -7.24 -31.18 5.14
C TYR A 239 -7.30 -30.06 4.09
N LEU A 240 -8.44 -29.87 3.43
CA LEU A 240 -8.69 -28.73 2.54
C LEU A 240 -8.61 -27.40 3.30
N GLY A 241 -8.93 -27.44 4.58
CA GLY A 241 -8.76 -26.30 5.46
C GLY A 241 -9.42 -26.42 6.81
N ARG A 242 -9.21 -25.36 7.61
CA ARG A 242 -9.81 -25.16 8.92
C ARG A 242 -10.15 -23.68 9.17
N PRO A 243 -11.23 -23.34 9.92
CA PRO A 243 -11.64 -21.95 10.11
C PRO A 243 -10.77 -21.25 11.15
N TRP A 244 -9.93 -20.32 10.73
CA TRP A 244 -9.12 -19.51 11.66
C TRP A 244 -9.99 -18.53 12.48
N ARG A 245 -11.07 -18.02 11.87
CA ARG A 245 -12.09 -17.20 12.54
C ARG A 245 -13.47 -17.71 12.19
N ASP A 246 -14.48 -17.23 12.92
CA ASP A 246 -15.88 -17.45 12.59
C ASP A 246 -16.18 -16.88 11.19
N PHE A 247 -17.16 -17.44 10.48
CA PHE A 247 -17.56 -17.09 9.12
C PHE A 247 -16.52 -17.36 8.02
N ALA A 248 -15.45 -18.08 8.34
CA ALA A 248 -14.45 -18.50 7.35
C ALA A 248 -15.13 -19.10 6.10
N ALA A 249 -14.72 -18.65 4.91
CA ALA A 249 -15.31 -19.08 3.64
C ALA A 249 -14.24 -19.60 2.68
N VAL A 250 -14.41 -20.86 2.24
CA VAL A 250 -13.52 -21.50 1.25
C VAL A 250 -14.36 -22.36 0.29
N ILE A 251 -14.11 -22.23 -1.00
CA ILE A 251 -14.84 -22.95 -2.03
C ILE A 251 -13.84 -23.59 -3.01
N PHE A 252 -13.99 -24.88 -3.29
CA PHE A 252 -13.28 -25.58 -4.37
C PHE A 252 -14.24 -25.96 -5.49
N LEU A 253 -13.97 -25.52 -6.72
CA LEU A 253 -14.76 -25.82 -7.91
C LEU A 253 -13.89 -26.49 -8.97
N ASN A 254 -14.35 -27.65 -9.46
CA ASN A 254 -13.68 -28.42 -10.53
C ASN A 254 -12.20 -28.68 -10.22
N THR A 255 -11.88 -29.02 -8.97
CA THR A 255 -10.50 -29.22 -8.51
C THR A 255 -10.17 -30.70 -8.53
N GLU A 256 -9.03 -31.05 -9.13
CA GLU A 256 -8.46 -32.40 -9.08
C GLU A 256 -7.70 -32.55 -7.78
N MET A 257 -8.01 -33.59 -7.01
CA MET A 257 -7.44 -33.85 -5.69
C MET A 257 -6.83 -35.26 -5.65
N SER A 258 -5.52 -35.37 -5.45
CA SER A 258 -4.89 -36.66 -5.19
C SER A 258 -5.34 -37.23 -3.84
N ASP A 259 -4.92 -38.43 -3.52
CA ASP A 259 -5.21 -39.11 -2.25
C ASP A 259 -4.59 -38.42 -1.00
N VAL A 260 -3.83 -37.36 -1.20
CA VAL A 260 -3.31 -36.51 -0.12
C VAL A 260 -4.44 -35.84 0.66
N VAL A 261 -5.58 -35.56 0.03
CA VAL A 261 -6.73 -34.95 0.72
C VAL A 261 -7.48 -36.02 1.53
N ARG A 262 -7.59 -35.77 2.84
CA ARG A 262 -8.32 -36.65 3.76
C ARG A 262 -9.78 -36.78 3.35
N PRO A 263 -10.40 -37.99 3.47
CA PRO A 263 -11.80 -38.18 3.07
C PRO A 263 -12.78 -37.22 3.75
N VAL A 264 -12.57 -36.88 5.02
CA VAL A 264 -13.42 -35.90 5.76
C VAL A 264 -13.30 -34.47 5.21
N GLY A 265 -12.25 -34.17 4.46
CA GLY A 265 -12.02 -32.89 3.75
C GLY A 265 -11.64 -31.75 4.66
N TRP A 266 -12.41 -31.47 5.69
CA TRP A 266 -12.30 -30.26 6.50
C TRP A 266 -12.12 -30.56 7.99
N HIS A 267 -11.54 -29.60 8.72
CA HIS A 267 -11.33 -29.66 10.16
C HIS A 267 -11.93 -28.41 10.82
N ASN A 268 -12.54 -28.54 12.02
CA ASN A 268 -13.23 -27.45 12.71
C ASN A 268 -12.34 -26.63 13.65
N TRP A 269 -11.01 -26.87 13.66
CA TRP A 269 -10.06 -26.28 14.61
C TRP A 269 -10.37 -26.62 16.08
N ASP A 270 -10.92 -27.78 16.34
CA ASP A 270 -11.40 -28.23 17.67
C ASP A 270 -12.43 -27.26 18.31
N LYS A 271 -13.20 -26.56 17.46
CA LYS A 271 -14.20 -25.58 17.85
C LYS A 271 -15.53 -25.86 17.14
N THR A 272 -16.39 -26.67 17.73
CA THR A 272 -17.67 -27.08 17.15
C THR A 272 -18.62 -25.90 16.85
N ALA A 273 -18.51 -24.79 17.59
CA ALA A 273 -19.28 -23.59 17.30
C ALA A 273 -19.03 -23.03 15.88
N ARG A 274 -17.81 -23.20 15.36
CA ARG A 274 -17.44 -22.74 14.02
C ARG A 274 -18.03 -23.57 12.88
N GLU A 275 -18.47 -24.77 13.14
CA GLU A 275 -19.17 -25.60 12.15
C GLU A 275 -20.47 -24.93 11.68
N LYS A 276 -21.14 -24.18 12.56
CA LYS A 276 -22.39 -23.47 12.26
C LYS A 276 -22.18 -22.19 11.44
N THR A 277 -21.01 -21.60 11.51
CA THR A 277 -20.71 -20.31 10.89
C THR A 277 -19.79 -20.44 9.66
N SER A 278 -19.02 -21.52 9.53
CA SER A 278 -18.11 -21.77 8.42
C SER A 278 -18.88 -21.96 7.10
N ARG A 279 -18.40 -21.33 6.04
CA ARG A 279 -18.99 -21.35 4.70
C ARG A 279 -18.09 -22.13 3.74
N TYR A 280 -17.91 -23.41 4.00
CA TYR A 280 -17.04 -24.30 3.26
C TYR A 280 -17.84 -25.13 2.25
N ALA A 281 -17.38 -25.12 0.97
CA ALA A 281 -18.14 -25.77 -0.07
C ALA A 281 -17.24 -26.37 -1.18
N GLU A 282 -17.77 -27.37 -1.85
CA GLU A 282 -17.14 -28.01 -3.01
C GLU A 282 -18.15 -28.22 -4.16
N PHE A 283 -17.65 -28.26 -5.39
CA PHE A 283 -18.42 -28.67 -6.55
C PHE A 283 -17.53 -29.39 -7.56
N LYS A 284 -17.92 -30.60 -7.94
CA LYS A 284 -17.19 -31.44 -8.90
C LYS A 284 -15.69 -31.56 -8.59
N SER A 285 -15.35 -31.77 -7.32
CA SER A 285 -14.02 -32.24 -6.94
C SER A 285 -13.80 -33.65 -7.53
N THR A 286 -12.64 -33.89 -8.15
CA THR A 286 -12.30 -35.15 -8.84
C THR A 286 -11.03 -35.78 -8.26
N GLY A 287 -10.70 -36.99 -8.71
CA GLY A 287 -9.56 -37.76 -8.19
C GLY A 287 -9.82 -38.48 -6.87
N PRO A 288 -8.85 -39.23 -6.35
CA PRO A 288 -9.04 -40.04 -5.13
C PRO A 288 -9.40 -39.20 -3.89
N GLY A 289 -8.87 -37.99 -3.77
CA GLY A 289 -9.18 -37.08 -2.68
C GLY A 289 -10.47 -36.28 -2.86
N GLY A 290 -11.12 -36.36 -4.03
CA GLY A 290 -12.32 -35.60 -4.37
C GLY A 290 -13.65 -36.28 -4.00
N GLN A 291 -13.62 -37.40 -3.28
CA GLN A 291 -14.83 -38.16 -2.91
C GLN A 291 -15.68 -37.39 -1.88
N LYS A 292 -16.90 -37.05 -2.26
CA LYS A 292 -17.81 -36.19 -1.46
C LYS A 292 -18.48 -36.90 -0.29
N ASP A 293 -18.68 -38.22 -0.39
CA ASP A 293 -19.56 -38.95 0.52
C ASP A 293 -19.01 -39.10 1.95
N ALA A 294 -17.69 -38.93 2.11
CA ALA A 294 -17.03 -38.95 3.42
C ALA A 294 -16.73 -37.56 4.00
N ARG A 295 -17.19 -36.48 3.33
CA ARG A 295 -17.00 -35.11 3.83
C ARG A 295 -17.78 -34.88 5.13
N VAL A 296 -17.23 -33.99 5.97
CA VAL A 296 -17.95 -33.56 7.19
C VAL A 296 -19.31 -32.96 6.85
N ALA A 297 -20.31 -33.25 7.67
CA ALA A 297 -21.71 -32.87 7.40
C ALA A 297 -21.96 -31.35 7.36
N TRP A 298 -21.09 -30.54 7.99
CA TRP A 298 -21.20 -29.09 8.00
C TRP A 298 -20.57 -28.40 6.78
N SER A 299 -19.92 -29.14 5.88
CA SER A 299 -19.49 -28.61 4.58
C SER A 299 -20.54 -28.85 3.51
N LYS A 300 -20.61 -27.99 2.50
CA LYS A 300 -21.66 -28.01 1.49
C LYS A 300 -21.16 -28.55 0.15
N GLN A 301 -21.95 -29.45 -0.44
CA GLN A 301 -21.81 -29.79 -1.86
C GLN A 301 -22.74 -28.86 -2.66
N LEU A 302 -22.16 -28.01 -3.52
CA LEU A 302 -22.93 -27.03 -4.30
C LEU A 302 -23.70 -27.71 -5.43
N SER A 303 -24.89 -27.18 -5.74
CA SER A 303 -25.59 -27.49 -6.97
C SER A 303 -24.93 -26.86 -8.18
N ALA A 304 -25.24 -27.38 -9.39
CA ALA A 304 -24.75 -26.80 -10.63
C ALA A 304 -25.18 -25.32 -10.82
N ALA A 305 -26.39 -24.98 -10.35
CA ALA A 305 -26.92 -23.62 -10.43
C ALA A 305 -26.14 -22.65 -9.51
N GLU A 306 -25.77 -23.08 -8.31
CA GLU A 306 -24.94 -22.29 -7.38
C GLU A 306 -23.52 -22.12 -7.92
N ALA A 307 -22.89 -23.21 -8.37
CA ALA A 307 -21.54 -23.21 -8.91
C ALA A 307 -21.40 -22.30 -10.15
N LYS A 308 -22.42 -22.30 -11.04
CA LYS A 308 -22.45 -21.43 -12.24
C LYS A 308 -22.40 -19.94 -11.89
N ARG A 309 -22.85 -19.54 -10.70
CA ARG A 309 -22.82 -18.15 -10.23
C ARG A 309 -21.46 -17.71 -9.69
N ILE A 310 -20.52 -18.64 -9.48
CA ILE A 310 -19.20 -18.38 -8.91
C ILE A 310 -18.19 -18.31 -10.06
N THR A 311 -17.91 -17.11 -10.53
CA THR A 311 -16.93 -16.84 -11.59
C THR A 311 -15.91 -15.81 -11.10
N VAL A 312 -14.72 -15.76 -11.69
CA VAL A 312 -13.69 -14.76 -11.35
C VAL A 312 -14.28 -13.35 -11.32
N ALA A 313 -15.00 -12.96 -12.37
CA ALA A 313 -15.62 -11.64 -12.44
C ALA A 313 -16.64 -11.41 -11.32
N LYS A 314 -17.49 -12.41 -10.99
CA LYS A 314 -18.50 -12.25 -9.92
C LYS A 314 -17.89 -12.17 -8.53
N VAL A 315 -16.82 -12.94 -8.28
CA VAL A 315 -16.13 -12.96 -6.99
C VAL A 315 -15.33 -11.68 -6.76
N LEU A 316 -14.66 -11.17 -7.81
CA LEU A 316 -13.69 -10.08 -7.67
C LEU A 316 -14.18 -8.71 -8.14
N SER A 317 -15.37 -8.60 -8.78
CA SER A 317 -15.83 -7.34 -9.37
C SER A 317 -15.94 -6.19 -8.36
N GLY A 318 -16.33 -6.46 -7.13
CA GLY A 318 -16.60 -5.40 -6.15
C GLY A 318 -17.58 -4.36 -6.70
N VAL A 319 -17.52 -3.15 -6.18
CA VAL A 319 -18.31 -1.99 -6.66
C VAL A 319 -17.67 -1.28 -7.86
N ASP A 320 -16.39 -1.54 -8.11
CA ASP A 320 -15.59 -0.91 -9.19
C ASP A 320 -15.47 -1.78 -10.45
N GLY A 321 -16.09 -2.97 -10.46
CA GLY A 321 -16.11 -3.88 -11.61
C GLY A 321 -14.75 -4.49 -11.95
N TRP A 322 -13.82 -4.58 -11.00
CA TRP A 322 -12.49 -5.12 -11.26
C TRP A 322 -12.53 -6.54 -11.81
N ASN A 323 -11.90 -6.71 -12.98
CA ASN A 323 -11.74 -8.01 -13.61
C ASN A 323 -10.27 -8.23 -14.00
N PRO A 324 -9.54 -9.09 -13.25
CA PRO A 324 -8.12 -9.33 -13.51
C PRO A 324 -7.83 -10.07 -14.82
N LYS A 325 -8.85 -10.67 -15.47
CA LYS A 325 -8.69 -11.35 -16.76
C LYS A 325 -8.57 -10.41 -17.94
N ILE A 326 -8.99 -9.16 -17.79
CA ILE A 326 -8.82 -8.14 -18.83
C ILE A 326 -7.37 -7.67 -18.75
N ARG A 327 -6.50 -8.26 -19.58
CA ARG A 327 -5.13 -7.78 -19.76
C ARG A 327 -5.19 -6.44 -20.50
N GLN A 328 -4.47 -5.47 -20.01
CA GLN A 328 -4.31 -4.19 -20.71
C GLN A 328 -3.26 -4.39 -21.80
N THR A 329 -3.73 -4.66 -23.03
CA THR A 329 -2.91 -4.48 -24.21
C THR A 329 -3.03 -3.03 -24.65
N SER A 330 -1.90 -2.37 -24.88
CA SER A 330 -1.82 -1.06 -25.52
C SER A 330 -2.20 -1.16 -27.00
N GLU A 331 -3.41 -1.62 -27.31
CA GLU A 331 -3.98 -1.54 -28.64
C GLU A 331 -5.03 -0.43 -28.65
N THR A 332 -4.78 0.54 -29.50
CA THR A 332 -5.66 1.62 -29.90
C THR A 332 -7.09 1.11 -30.11
N GLN A 333 -7.98 1.38 -29.18
CA GLN A 333 -9.41 1.17 -29.41
C GLN A 333 -9.90 2.22 -30.40
N GLN A 334 -10.23 1.78 -31.60
CA GLN A 334 -11.16 2.48 -32.47
C GLN A 334 -12.48 2.65 -31.72
N SER A 335 -12.91 3.89 -31.61
CA SER A 335 -14.16 4.27 -30.97
C SER A 335 -15.36 3.55 -31.61
N PRO A 336 -16.25 2.92 -30.85
CA PRO A 336 -17.49 2.41 -31.38
C PRO A 336 -18.42 3.58 -31.78
N LYS A 337 -19.04 3.48 -32.94
CA LYS A 337 -20.10 4.38 -33.40
C LYS A 337 -21.22 4.50 -32.36
N PRO A 338 -21.84 5.67 -32.20
CA PRO A 338 -22.81 5.90 -31.16
C PRO A 338 -24.12 5.15 -31.39
N ALA A 339 -24.47 4.28 -30.45
CA ALA A 339 -25.79 3.69 -30.35
C ALA A 339 -26.77 4.69 -29.69
N LYS A 340 -28.02 4.66 -30.17
CA LYS A 340 -29.11 5.58 -29.83
C LYS A 340 -29.39 5.68 -28.32
N LYS A 341 -29.64 6.91 -27.88
CA LYS A 341 -29.94 7.29 -26.51
C LYS A 341 -31.24 6.64 -25.99
N SER A 342 -31.18 6.13 -24.77
CA SER A 342 -32.30 6.01 -23.84
C SER A 342 -31.89 6.56 -22.46
N PRO A 343 -32.78 7.14 -21.67
CA PRO A 343 -32.44 8.13 -20.67
C PRO A 343 -32.15 7.49 -19.30
N ILE A 344 -30.93 7.67 -18.83
CA ILE A 344 -30.61 7.52 -17.39
C ILE A 344 -29.87 8.80 -16.97
N ALA A 345 -30.66 9.77 -16.50
CA ALA A 345 -30.19 11.11 -16.17
C ALA A 345 -29.74 11.30 -14.70
N ALA A 346 -29.50 10.22 -13.95
CA ALA A 346 -29.15 10.34 -12.53
C ALA A 346 -27.68 10.04 -12.17
N THR A 347 -26.91 9.30 -13.02
CA THR A 347 -25.53 8.92 -12.74
C THR A 347 -24.47 9.86 -13.31
N ALA A 348 -24.85 10.73 -14.25
CA ALA A 348 -23.92 11.72 -14.83
C ALA A 348 -23.67 12.94 -13.92
N ALA A 349 -24.53 13.19 -12.94
CA ALA A 349 -24.36 14.29 -11.98
C ALA A 349 -23.27 13.94 -10.95
N ALA A 350 -23.21 12.69 -10.45
CA ALA A 350 -22.20 12.26 -9.48
C ALA A 350 -20.78 12.23 -10.10
N GLY A 351 -20.66 11.82 -11.35
CA GLY A 351 -19.36 11.81 -12.05
C GLY A 351 -18.85 13.20 -12.46
N ARG A 352 -19.74 14.18 -12.60
CA ARG A 352 -19.37 15.60 -12.82
C ARG A 352 -19.05 16.30 -11.51
N GLN A 353 -19.71 15.95 -10.42
CA GLN A 353 -19.40 16.45 -9.07
C GLN A 353 -17.98 16.03 -8.66
N LEU A 354 -17.56 14.78 -8.92
CA LEU A 354 -16.20 14.29 -8.66
C LEU A 354 -15.12 14.94 -9.56
N LYS A 355 -15.48 15.50 -10.73
CA LYS A 355 -14.56 16.30 -11.57
C LYS A 355 -14.54 17.77 -11.16
N ALA A 356 -15.63 18.30 -10.65
CA ALA A 356 -15.73 19.70 -10.17
C ALA A 356 -15.03 19.88 -8.81
N ASP A 357 -15.01 18.85 -7.95
CA ASP A 357 -14.26 18.87 -6.67
C ASP A 357 -12.73 18.82 -6.85
N ARG A 358 -12.21 18.71 -8.08
CA ARG A 358 -10.78 18.76 -8.40
C ARG A 358 -10.25 20.18 -8.73
N GLN A 359 -11.02 21.21 -8.52
CA GLN A 359 -10.43 22.57 -8.44
C GLN A 359 -9.77 22.72 -7.07
N ASN A 360 -8.50 22.31 -7.00
CA ASN A 360 -7.69 22.39 -5.78
C ASN A 360 -7.42 23.84 -5.34
N CYS A 361 -7.81 24.82 -6.11
CA CYS A 361 -7.63 26.25 -5.83
C CYS A 361 -8.82 27.03 -6.37
N THR A 362 -9.46 27.83 -5.52
CA THR A 362 -10.59 28.69 -5.90
C THR A 362 -10.17 30.10 -6.35
N SER A 363 -8.88 30.40 -6.25
CA SER A 363 -8.33 31.68 -6.72
C SER A 363 -8.38 31.79 -8.25
N LYS A 364 -8.73 32.96 -8.78
CA LYS A 364 -8.72 33.28 -10.22
C LYS A 364 -7.32 33.18 -10.83
N SER A 365 -6.29 33.46 -10.05
CA SER A 365 -4.88 33.28 -10.45
C SER A 365 -4.42 31.83 -10.51
N GLY A 366 -5.22 30.88 -9.97
CA GLY A 366 -4.91 29.46 -9.95
C GLY A 366 -3.74 29.10 -9.01
N ILE A 367 -3.15 27.94 -9.27
CA ILE A 367 -2.01 27.43 -8.47
C ILE A 367 -0.70 27.94 -9.07
N ARG A 368 0.11 28.63 -8.26
CA ARG A 368 1.52 28.91 -8.58
C ARG A 368 2.33 27.63 -8.32
N LYS A 369 2.81 27.01 -9.40
CA LYS A 369 3.53 25.73 -9.32
C LYS A 369 5.03 25.92 -9.32
N ASP A 370 5.71 24.95 -8.69
CA ASP A 370 7.16 24.78 -8.76
C ASP A 370 7.96 26.00 -8.29
N VAL A 371 7.43 26.75 -7.34
CA VAL A 371 8.13 27.89 -6.72
C VAL A 371 9.30 27.33 -5.90
N GLU A 372 10.54 27.74 -6.20
CA GLU A 372 11.71 27.34 -5.42
C GLU A 372 11.74 28.10 -4.10
N TYR A 373 11.70 27.37 -2.98
CA TYR A 373 11.79 27.97 -1.64
C TYR A 373 13.17 27.78 -1.00
N SER A 374 13.97 26.84 -1.51
CA SER A 374 15.35 26.64 -1.08
C SER A 374 16.14 25.85 -2.12
N ARG A 375 17.47 25.90 -2.00
CA ARG A 375 18.39 25.08 -2.77
C ARG A 375 19.49 24.54 -1.87
N VAL A 376 19.71 23.23 -1.90
CA VAL A 376 20.75 22.58 -1.12
C VAL A 376 21.67 21.81 -2.09
N GLY A 377 22.86 22.34 -2.33
CA GLY A 377 23.72 21.87 -3.42
C GLY A 377 23.01 22.02 -4.78
N ASP A 378 22.94 20.93 -5.53
CA ASP A 378 22.23 20.89 -6.82
C ASP A 378 20.72 20.62 -6.69
N GLU A 379 20.21 20.39 -5.50
CA GLU A 379 18.82 20.02 -5.27
C GLU A 379 17.95 21.24 -5.00
N SER A 380 16.98 21.49 -5.89
CA SER A 380 16.00 22.55 -5.80
C SER A 380 14.78 22.06 -4.99
N LEU A 381 14.50 22.69 -3.87
CA LEU A 381 13.33 22.43 -3.05
C LEU A 381 12.18 23.36 -3.49
N ARG A 382 11.08 22.76 -3.92
CA ARG A 382 9.96 23.48 -4.55
C ARG A 382 8.65 23.28 -3.82
N LEU A 383 7.76 24.26 -3.98
CA LEU A 383 6.40 24.21 -3.47
C LEU A 383 5.39 24.59 -4.56
N ASP A 384 4.14 24.17 -4.34
CA ASP A 384 2.97 24.67 -5.05
C ASP A 384 2.13 25.51 -4.08
N ALA A 385 1.63 26.66 -4.52
CA ALA A 385 0.88 27.58 -3.68
C ALA A 385 -0.46 27.97 -4.31
N CYS A 386 -1.51 28.02 -3.49
CA CYS A 386 -2.77 28.66 -3.83
C CYS A 386 -3.09 29.73 -2.77
N VAL A 387 -3.26 30.96 -3.22
CA VAL A 387 -3.58 32.09 -2.35
C VAL A 387 -4.97 32.59 -2.74
N PRO A 388 -5.87 32.87 -1.79
CA PRO A 388 -7.19 33.41 -2.07
C PRO A 388 -7.12 34.75 -2.80
N ASP A 389 -8.17 35.10 -3.58
CA ASP A 389 -8.32 36.40 -4.20
C ASP A 389 -8.62 37.46 -3.13
N GLY A 390 -8.08 38.66 -3.31
CA GLY A 390 -8.35 39.81 -2.42
C GLY A 390 -7.11 40.61 -2.06
N THR A 391 -7.31 41.62 -1.22
CA THR A 391 -6.27 42.56 -0.78
C THR A 391 -5.72 42.25 0.60
N GLY A 392 -6.31 41.22 1.31
CA GLY A 392 -6.04 40.95 2.71
C GLY A 392 -4.75 40.20 2.97
N SER A 393 -4.39 40.11 4.23
CA SER A 393 -3.36 39.28 4.78
C SER A 393 -4.00 37.93 5.18
N PHE A 394 -3.86 36.89 4.34
CA PHE A 394 -4.55 35.62 4.52
C PHE A 394 -3.86 34.72 5.55
N PRO A 395 -4.61 33.96 6.35
CA PRO A 395 -4.02 32.86 7.10
C PRO A 395 -3.49 31.81 6.12
N ALA A 396 -2.44 31.09 6.53
CA ALA A 396 -1.77 30.15 5.65
C ALA A 396 -1.49 28.78 6.29
N VAL A 397 -1.40 27.76 5.45
CA VAL A 397 -1.04 26.40 5.85
C VAL A 397 0.12 25.91 5.00
N ILE A 398 1.17 25.39 5.63
CA ILE A 398 2.20 24.58 4.97
C ILE A 398 1.76 23.12 5.02
N MET A 399 1.74 22.46 3.87
CA MET A 399 1.31 21.08 3.72
C MET A 399 2.50 20.18 3.39
N VAL A 400 2.67 19.12 4.16
CA VAL A 400 3.82 18.21 4.09
C VAL A 400 3.33 16.80 3.76
N HIS A 401 3.73 16.28 2.59
CA HIS A 401 3.32 14.97 2.13
C HIS A 401 3.95 13.82 2.93
N GLY A 402 3.33 12.63 2.87
CA GLY A 402 3.86 11.39 3.43
C GLY A 402 4.87 10.68 2.53
N GLY A 403 4.88 9.35 2.60
CA GLY A 403 5.74 8.52 1.75
C GLY A 403 6.96 7.95 2.45
N GLY A 404 6.88 7.71 3.78
CA GLY A 404 7.93 7.04 4.55
C GLY A 404 9.29 7.74 4.46
N TRP A 405 9.32 9.06 4.35
CA TRP A 405 10.50 9.92 4.17
C TRP A 405 11.34 9.63 2.92
N SER A 406 10.98 8.63 2.12
CA SER A 406 11.76 8.17 0.96
C SER A 406 11.03 8.29 -0.38
N SER A 407 9.80 8.77 -0.37
CA SER A 407 8.96 8.99 -1.54
C SER A 407 7.94 10.08 -1.28
N GLY A 408 7.17 10.46 -2.31
CA GLY A 408 6.17 11.50 -2.21
C GLY A 408 6.55 12.78 -2.95
N ASP A 409 5.56 13.61 -3.20
CA ASP A 409 5.74 14.96 -3.71
C ASP A 409 4.62 15.89 -3.24
N LYS A 410 4.85 17.19 -3.40
CA LYS A 410 3.92 18.27 -3.04
C LYS A 410 2.52 18.20 -3.67
N ALA A 411 2.30 17.33 -4.65
CA ALA A 411 1.01 17.19 -5.34
C ALA A 411 0.17 16.02 -4.83
N SER A 412 0.64 15.28 -3.81
CA SER A 412 0.02 14.04 -3.35
C SER A 412 -0.09 13.93 -1.83
N GLY A 413 -0.98 13.05 -1.36
CA GLY A 413 -1.17 12.70 0.04
C GLY A 413 -2.04 13.68 0.81
N VAL A 414 -1.73 14.97 0.78
CA VAL A 414 -2.46 16.05 1.46
C VAL A 414 -3.49 16.77 0.56
N ASP A 415 -3.55 16.42 -0.71
CA ASP A 415 -4.44 17.01 -1.72
C ASP A 415 -5.95 16.99 -1.38
N PRO A 416 -6.51 16.03 -0.59
CA PRO A 416 -7.90 16.11 -0.17
C PRO A 416 -8.29 17.37 0.61
N LEU A 417 -7.31 18.09 1.18
CA LEU A 417 -7.53 19.32 1.95
C LEU A 417 -7.37 20.61 1.12
N PHE A 418 -6.82 20.55 -0.11
CA PHE A 418 -6.57 21.75 -0.93
C PHE A 418 -7.84 22.54 -1.20
N ALA A 419 -8.87 21.89 -1.72
CA ALA A 419 -10.14 22.56 -2.02
C ALA A 419 -10.90 23.05 -0.77
N PRO A 420 -11.02 22.27 0.34
CA PRO A 420 -11.60 22.77 1.57
C PRO A 420 -10.92 24.01 2.12
N LEU A 421 -9.60 24.04 2.21
CA LEU A 421 -8.84 25.20 2.68
C LEU A 421 -9.02 26.42 1.78
N SER A 422 -8.96 26.24 0.45
CA SER A 422 -9.19 27.32 -0.50
C SER A 422 -10.59 27.95 -0.34
N ARG A 423 -11.63 27.11 -0.18
CA ARG A 423 -13.01 27.58 0.05
C ARG A 423 -13.16 28.34 1.38
N ALA A 424 -12.38 27.97 2.37
CA ALA A 424 -12.36 28.61 3.68
C ALA A 424 -11.52 29.91 3.72
N GLY A 425 -10.96 30.36 2.58
CA GLY A 425 -10.14 31.56 2.51
C GLY A 425 -8.76 31.42 3.14
N VAL A 426 -8.25 30.20 3.25
CA VAL A 426 -6.92 29.89 3.77
C VAL A 426 -5.96 29.64 2.60
N ALA A 427 -4.85 30.34 2.57
CA ALA A 427 -3.77 30.06 1.62
C ALA A 427 -3.09 28.73 1.97
N TRP A 428 -2.76 27.92 0.97
CA TRP A 428 -2.00 26.69 1.21
C TRP A 428 -0.74 26.62 0.36
N PHE A 429 0.30 26.04 0.94
CA PHE A 429 1.62 25.86 0.36
C PHE A 429 2.06 24.42 0.55
N SER A 430 2.01 23.62 -0.50
CA SER A 430 2.42 22.22 -0.43
C SER A 430 3.88 22.11 -0.86
N ILE A 431 4.73 21.56 0.01
CA ILE A 431 6.18 21.53 -0.16
C ILE A 431 6.72 20.15 -0.53
N ASN A 432 7.80 20.13 -1.33
CA ASN A 432 8.73 19.02 -1.38
C ASN A 432 9.76 19.15 -0.27
N TYR A 433 10.36 18.05 0.12
CA TYR A 433 11.50 17.98 1.04
C TYR A 433 12.49 16.92 0.56
N ARG A 434 13.73 16.98 1.02
CA ARG A 434 14.78 16.03 0.66
C ARG A 434 14.44 14.62 1.16
N LEU A 435 14.55 13.63 0.25
CA LEU A 435 14.14 12.25 0.49
C LEU A 435 15.32 11.33 0.84
N ALA A 436 15.07 10.42 1.78
CA ALA A 436 15.95 9.29 2.05
C ALA A 436 15.90 8.27 0.90
N PRO A 437 16.92 7.43 0.71
CA PRO A 437 18.16 7.33 1.51
C PRO A 437 19.24 8.34 1.12
N LYS A 438 19.01 9.14 0.04
CA LYS A 438 19.98 10.16 -0.43
C LYS A 438 20.23 11.22 0.66
N HIS A 439 19.15 11.67 1.32
CA HIS A 439 19.21 12.61 2.41
C HIS A 439 18.60 12.00 3.67
N ARG A 440 19.45 11.79 4.66
CA ARG A 440 19.06 11.12 5.91
C ARG A 440 18.54 12.13 6.94
N TYR A 441 17.94 11.62 8.02
CA TYR A 441 17.59 12.43 9.17
C TYR A 441 18.81 13.24 9.67
N PRO A 442 18.66 14.54 9.96
CA PRO A 442 17.41 15.32 10.08
C PRO A 442 17.02 16.13 8.83
N ALA A 443 17.61 15.91 7.65
CA ALA A 443 17.48 16.76 6.46
C ALA A 443 16.04 17.19 6.10
N ALA A 444 15.09 16.26 6.12
CA ALA A 444 13.68 16.56 5.81
C ALA A 444 13.01 17.45 6.86
N VAL A 445 13.41 17.35 8.16
CA VAL A 445 12.91 18.25 9.21
C VAL A 445 13.43 19.66 8.98
N GLU A 446 14.73 19.82 8.66
CA GLU A 446 15.36 21.09 8.33
C GLU A 446 14.71 21.78 7.13
N ASP A 447 14.25 21.00 6.14
CA ASP A 447 13.55 21.53 4.97
C ASP A 447 12.18 22.10 5.33
N VAL A 448 11.43 21.46 6.23
CA VAL A 448 10.16 22.00 6.76
C VAL A 448 10.42 23.29 7.55
N GLU A 449 11.44 23.33 8.40
CA GLU A 449 11.84 24.54 9.12
C GLU A 449 12.24 25.65 8.14
N THR A 450 12.95 25.32 7.05
CA THR A 450 13.34 26.27 6.02
C THR A 450 12.12 26.81 5.26
N ALA A 451 11.12 25.95 4.96
CA ALA A 451 9.87 26.39 4.35
C ALA A 451 9.10 27.36 5.25
N ILE A 452 9.10 27.16 6.58
CA ILE A 452 8.47 28.10 7.52
C ILE A 452 9.16 29.48 7.45
N ARG A 453 10.50 29.52 7.51
CA ARG A 453 11.28 30.75 7.40
C ARG A 453 11.02 31.45 6.07
N TRP A 454 11.06 30.71 4.99
CA TRP A 454 10.82 31.23 3.65
C TRP A 454 9.42 31.86 3.54
N MET A 455 8.39 31.19 4.04
CA MET A 455 7.03 31.73 4.02
C MET A 455 6.91 33.02 4.83
N LYS A 456 7.54 33.09 5.98
CA LYS A 456 7.54 34.33 6.80
C LYS A 456 8.23 35.50 6.08
N THR A 457 9.34 35.24 5.40
CA THR A 457 10.08 36.28 4.67
C THR A 457 9.38 36.72 3.37
N HIS A 458 8.62 35.83 2.73
CA HIS A 458 7.86 36.11 1.50
C HIS A 458 6.38 36.43 1.76
N ALA A 459 5.99 36.67 3.00
CA ALA A 459 4.61 36.88 3.40
C ALA A 459 3.92 37.99 2.62
N ALA A 460 4.61 39.09 2.38
CA ALA A 460 4.09 40.22 1.61
C ALA A 460 3.83 39.86 0.13
N GLU A 461 4.72 39.11 -0.51
CA GLU A 461 4.59 38.63 -1.89
C GLU A 461 3.35 37.78 -2.09
N PHE A 462 3.11 36.88 -1.13
CA PHE A 462 1.98 35.92 -1.15
C PHE A 462 0.74 36.46 -0.42
N LYS A 463 0.75 37.71 0.05
CA LYS A 463 -0.37 38.32 0.79
C LYS A 463 -0.84 37.48 1.97
N ILE A 464 0.08 36.81 2.67
CA ILE A 464 -0.23 36.01 3.85
C ILE A 464 0.22 36.72 5.13
N ASP A 465 -0.36 36.30 6.25
CA ASP A 465 0.03 36.77 7.57
C ASP A 465 1.11 35.83 8.13
N PRO A 466 2.36 36.30 8.34
CA PRO A 466 3.44 35.47 8.85
C PRO A 466 3.20 34.97 10.27
N GLU A 467 2.28 35.58 11.01
CA GLU A 467 1.92 35.19 12.37
C GLU A 467 0.75 34.19 12.41
N ARG A 468 0.08 33.94 11.30
CA ARG A 468 -1.05 33.03 11.17
C ARG A 468 -0.75 31.87 10.21
N ILE A 469 0.27 31.06 10.59
CA ILE A 469 0.72 29.90 9.82
C ILE A 469 0.46 28.63 10.62
N ALA A 470 -0.20 27.65 10.03
CA ALA A 470 -0.31 26.28 10.57
C ALA A 470 0.48 25.29 9.72
N LEU A 471 0.86 24.16 10.32
CA LEU A 471 1.44 23.02 9.62
C LEU A 471 0.42 21.88 9.54
N VAL A 472 0.31 21.26 8.37
CA VAL A 472 -0.49 20.06 8.13
C VAL A 472 0.40 19.02 7.44
N GLY A 473 0.39 17.78 7.90
CA GLY A 473 1.15 16.72 7.26
C GLY A 473 0.56 15.35 7.51
N GLU A 474 0.80 14.42 6.59
CA GLU A 474 0.27 13.07 6.69
C GLU A 474 1.38 12.03 6.81
N SER A 475 1.22 10.97 7.63
CA SER A 475 2.18 9.88 7.79
C SER A 475 3.59 10.40 8.13
N ALA A 476 4.59 10.13 7.27
CA ALA A 476 5.94 10.71 7.41
C ALA A 476 5.94 12.25 7.43
N GLY A 477 5.08 12.90 6.63
CA GLY A 477 4.90 14.36 6.68
C GLY A 477 4.27 14.84 8.00
N GLY A 478 3.35 14.05 8.57
CA GLY A 478 2.82 14.30 9.92
C GLY A 478 3.89 14.22 11.01
N HIS A 479 4.80 13.26 10.89
CA HIS A 479 5.99 13.17 11.73
C HIS A 479 6.87 14.42 11.58
N LEU A 480 7.16 14.84 10.33
CA LEU A 480 7.98 16.03 10.08
C LEU A 480 7.34 17.30 10.65
N VAL A 481 6.01 17.44 10.52
CA VAL A 481 5.23 18.52 11.15
C VAL A 481 5.41 18.48 12.67
N ALA A 482 5.19 17.33 13.29
CA ALA A 482 5.34 17.20 14.74
C ALA A 482 6.78 17.52 15.19
N MET A 483 7.80 17.01 14.49
CA MET A 483 9.22 17.29 14.79
C MET A 483 9.56 18.78 14.65
N ALA A 484 9.15 19.44 13.57
CA ALA A 484 9.41 20.86 13.34
C ALA A 484 8.78 21.73 14.44
N VAL A 485 7.60 21.34 14.93
CA VAL A 485 6.88 22.08 15.97
C VAL A 485 7.51 21.89 17.36
N VAL A 486 7.85 20.65 17.75
CA VAL A 486 8.45 20.42 19.08
C VAL A 486 9.90 20.93 19.20
N ARG A 487 10.55 21.20 18.05
CA ARG A 487 11.92 21.76 17.99
C ARG A 487 11.94 23.23 17.59
N ALA A 488 10.77 23.87 17.45
CA ALA A 488 10.65 25.21 16.91
C ALA A 488 11.48 26.23 17.69
N LYS A 489 12.20 27.06 16.96
CA LYS A 489 12.83 28.30 17.44
C LYS A 489 11.91 29.48 17.12
N ASP A 490 12.27 30.67 17.58
CA ASP A 490 11.43 31.87 17.39
C ASP A 490 11.06 32.14 15.91
N ASP A 491 12.01 31.91 15.00
CA ASP A 491 11.86 32.08 13.55
C ASP A 491 11.03 30.97 12.86
N THR A 492 10.86 29.82 13.53
CA THR A 492 10.11 28.67 13.01
C THR A 492 8.82 28.36 13.78
N ARG A 493 8.44 29.21 14.75
CA ARG A 493 7.16 29.07 15.46
C ARG A 493 5.98 29.21 14.52
N VAL A 494 4.98 28.36 14.73
CA VAL A 494 3.71 28.35 13.99
C VAL A 494 2.53 28.43 14.96
N THR A 495 1.35 28.70 14.44
CA THR A 495 0.13 28.94 15.24
C THR A 495 -0.56 27.65 15.62
N ALA A 496 -0.47 26.59 14.80
CA ALA A 496 -1.12 25.31 15.03
C ALA A 496 -0.45 24.17 14.25
N ALA A 497 -0.65 22.93 14.69
CA ALA A 497 -0.13 21.72 14.04
C ALA A 497 -1.22 20.67 13.86
N VAL A 498 -1.29 20.06 12.67
CA VAL A 498 -2.25 19.01 12.33
C VAL A 498 -1.51 17.81 11.72
N PRO A 499 -0.89 16.94 12.55
CA PRO A 499 -0.33 15.67 12.07
C PRO A 499 -1.43 14.61 11.91
N PHE A 500 -1.58 14.10 10.69
CA PHE A 500 -2.46 12.98 10.36
C PHE A 500 -1.69 11.67 10.52
N TYR A 501 -2.24 10.72 11.27
CA TYR A 501 -1.70 9.36 11.46
C TYR A 501 -0.16 9.31 11.47
N ALA A 502 0.42 10.22 12.22
CA ALA A 502 1.87 10.40 12.30
C ALA A 502 2.53 9.34 13.20
N PRO A 503 3.67 8.75 12.79
CA PRO A 503 4.51 7.99 13.71
C PRO A 503 5.25 8.99 14.62
N VAL A 504 4.94 8.99 15.92
CA VAL A 504 5.44 9.98 16.87
C VAL A 504 6.34 9.39 17.97
N ASP A 505 6.31 8.09 18.14
CA ASP A 505 7.22 7.30 18.95
C ASP A 505 7.82 6.20 18.08
N LEU A 506 8.96 6.50 17.48
CA LEU A 506 9.66 5.58 16.59
C LEU A 506 10.31 4.42 17.35
N THR A 507 10.62 4.64 18.64
CA THR A 507 11.17 3.59 19.50
C THR A 507 10.14 2.50 19.73
N SER A 508 8.94 2.84 20.23
CA SER A 508 7.89 1.87 20.47
C SER A 508 7.38 1.20 19.18
N ASP A 509 7.32 1.92 18.06
CA ASP A 509 6.97 1.34 16.78
C ASP A 509 8.03 0.34 16.28
N THR A 510 9.31 0.63 16.48
CA THR A 510 10.42 -0.24 16.12
C THR A 510 10.44 -1.49 17.02
N GLU A 511 10.22 -1.35 18.32
CA GLU A 511 10.07 -2.47 19.25
C GLU A 511 8.90 -3.37 18.84
N ARG A 512 7.75 -2.80 18.57
CA ARG A 512 6.56 -3.52 18.08
C ARG A 512 6.84 -4.29 16.80
N ARG A 513 7.69 -3.77 15.91
CA ARG A 513 8.09 -4.40 14.64
C ARG A 513 9.23 -5.40 14.80
N GLY A 514 9.94 -5.37 15.91
CA GLY A 514 11.11 -6.20 16.18
C GLY A 514 12.38 -5.74 15.47
N GLY A 515 12.40 -4.50 14.93
CA GLY A 515 13.55 -3.94 14.23
C GLY A 515 13.17 -2.73 13.38
N LEU A 516 14.16 -2.07 12.79
CA LEU A 516 13.95 -0.90 11.93
C LEU A 516 13.13 -1.27 10.69
N SER A 517 12.02 -0.58 10.47
CA SER A 517 11.26 -0.67 9.22
C SER A 517 12.12 -0.25 8.02
N LEU A 518 11.77 -0.66 6.81
CA LEU A 518 12.49 -0.25 5.60
C LEU A 518 12.60 1.28 5.48
N SER A 519 11.51 1.99 5.81
CA SER A 519 11.50 3.46 5.81
C SER A 519 12.47 4.05 6.82
N LEU A 520 12.54 3.50 8.03
CA LEU A 520 13.50 3.93 9.06
C LEU A 520 14.95 3.55 8.69
N ARG A 521 15.13 2.40 8.05
CA ARG A 521 16.45 2.00 7.52
C ARG A 521 16.95 3.00 6.47
N ALA A 522 16.09 3.40 5.55
CA ALA A 522 16.41 4.41 4.55
C ALA A 522 16.69 5.77 5.23
N LEU A 523 15.80 6.20 6.15
CA LEU A 523 15.89 7.47 6.85
C LEU A 523 17.18 7.62 7.67
N PHE A 524 17.60 6.54 8.34
CA PHE A 524 18.79 6.55 9.21
C PHE A 524 20.05 6.02 8.55
N GLY A 525 19.95 5.38 7.39
CA GLY A 525 21.06 4.69 6.73
C GLY A 525 21.60 3.53 7.57
N ARG A 526 20.69 2.74 8.18
CA ARG A 526 20.98 1.62 9.06
C ARG A 526 20.45 0.31 8.50
N THR A 527 20.89 -0.80 9.10
CA THR A 527 20.37 -2.15 8.83
C THR A 527 19.07 -2.41 9.60
N TYR A 528 18.56 -3.64 9.54
CA TYR A 528 17.33 -4.02 10.25
C TYR A 528 17.49 -3.98 11.79
N GLU A 529 18.67 -4.33 12.26
CA GLU A 529 18.97 -4.43 13.67
C GLU A 529 19.12 -3.05 14.32
N VAL A 530 18.76 -2.96 15.60
CA VAL A 530 18.82 -1.74 16.38
C VAL A 530 20.07 -1.80 17.25
N ASP A 531 21.17 -1.24 16.75
CA ASP A 531 22.35 -0.95 17.53
C ASP A 531 22.15 0.31 18.40
N GLU A 532 23.12 0.65 19.24
CA GLU A 532 23.02 1.82 20.14
C GLU A 532 22.86 3.14 19.36
N GLN A 533 23.51 3.27 18.20
CA GLN A 533 23.37 4.46 17.35
C GLN A 533 21.99 4.54 16.72
N ALA A 534 21.41 3.40 16.28
CA ALA A 534 20.05 3.36 15.79
C ALA A 534 19.04 3.68 16.90
N ALA A 535 19.25 3.15 18.12
CA ALA A 535 18.43 3.47 19.29
C ALA A 535 18.48 4.96 19.64
N GLN A 536 19.65 5.60 19.54
CA GLN A 536 19.76 7.06 19.74
C GLN A 536 19.01 7.83 18.66
N LEU A 537 19.16 7.46 17.37
CA LEU A 537 18.43 8.09 16.26
C LEU A 537 16.91 7.95 16.42
N LEU A 538 16.42 6.79 16.89
CA LEU A 538 15.01 6.59 17.19
C LEU A 538 14.51 7.56 18.26
N ARG A 539 15.28 7.74 19.35
CA ARG A 539 14.93 8.71 20.39
C ARG A 539 14.94 10.15 19.88
N ASP A 540 15.97 10.52 19.11
CA ASP A 540 16.16 11.88 18.59
C ASP A 540 15.14 12.25 17.49
N ALA A 541 14.63 11.25 16.76
CA ALA A 541 13.61 11.42 15.74
C ALA A 541 12.17 11.13 16.23
N SER A 542 11.95 10.93 17.53
CA SER A 542 10.61 10.71 18.10
C SER A 542 10.05 12.01 18.68
N PRO A 543 9.09 12.68 18.01
CA PRO A 543 8.54 13.96 18.50
C PRO A 543 7.96 13.88 19.90
N ILE A 544 7.44 12.73 20.30
CA ILE A 544 6.90 12.53 21.64
C ILE A 544 7.92 12.81 22.75
N ASN A 545 9.21 12.64 22.48
CA ASN A 545 10.28 12.87 23.48
C ASN A 545 10.57 14.35 23.73
N PHE A 546 10.11 15.24 22.86
CA PHE A 546 10.38 16.68 22.92
C PHE A 546 9.14 17.50 23.28
N VAL A 547 8.07 16.86 23.73
CA VAL A 547 6.85 17.55 24.16
C VAL A 547 7.14 18.36 25.43
N HIS A 548 6.83 19.66 25.40
CA HIS A 548 7.03 20.61 26.52
C HIS A 548 5.88 21.64 26.57
N ALA A 549 5.75 22.34 27.66
CA ALA A 549 4.78 23.43 27.78
C ALA A 549 5.09 24.58 26.79
N GLY A 550 4.02 25.29 26.36
CA GLY A 550 4.14 26.43 25.43
C GLY A 550 4.18 26.05 23.95
N LEU A 551 4.04 24.77 23.60
CA LEU A 551 3.77 24.36 22.22
C LEU A 551 2.41 24.92 21.73
N PRO A 552 2.25 25.16 20.42
CA PRO A 552 0.97 25.57 19.85
C PRO A 552 -0.08 24.44 19.97
N PRO A 553 -1.38 24.73 19.78
CA PRO A 553 -2.41 23.70 19.76
C PRO A 553 -2.19 22.67 18.65
N PHE A 554 -2.50 21.42 18.97
CA PHE A 554 -2.45 20.28 18.07
C PHE A 554 -3.86 19.76 17.76
N LEU A 555 -4.08 19.36 16.51
CA LEU A 555 -5.18 18.48 16.12
C LEU A 555 -4.59 17.21 15.53
N LEU A 556 -4.81 16.10 16.19
CA LEU A 556 -4.45 14.77 15.68
C LEU A 556 -5.63 14.19 14.90
N VAL A 557 -5.36 13.54 13.77
CA VAL A 557 -6.41 12.87 12.98
C VAL A 557 -5.92 11.47 12.64
N HIS A 558 -6.65 10.44 13.06
CA HIS A 558 -6.17 9.07 12.93
C HIS A 558 -7.31 8.06 12.78
N GLY A 559 -7.09 7.05 11.94
CA GLY A 559 -8.02 5.94 11.75
C GLY A 559 -7.77 4.79 12.70
N THR A 560 -8.84 4.19 13.27
CA THR A 560 -8.73 3.10 14.25
C THR A 560 -8.22 1.79 13.64
N ALA A 561 -8.41 1.57 12.33
CA ALA A 561 -7.93 0.41 11.59
C ALA A 561 -6.57 0.65 10.89
N ASP A 562 -5.81 1.65 11.32
CA ASP A 562 -4.49 1.92 10.77
C ASP A 562 -3.46 0.86 11.22
N MET A 563 -3.04 0.03 10.27
CA MET A 563 -2.06 -1.03 10.49
C MET A 563 -0.61 -0.60 10.19
N SER A 564 -0.42 0.55 9.52
CA SER A 564 0.91 1.08 9.19
C SER A 564 1.50 1.86 10.36
N VAL A 565 0.72 2.80 10.89
CA VAL A 565 1.02 3.54 12.11
C VAL A 565 -0.11 3.27 13.09
N PRO A 566 0.12 2.59 14.21
CA PRO A 566 -0.94 2.26 15.16
C PRO A 566 -1.65 3.51 15.69
N TYR A 567 -2.98 3.45 15.79
CA TYR A 567 -3.80 4.51 16.37
C TYR A 567 -3.33 4.97 17.75
N SER A 568 -2.75 4.03 18.53
CA SER A 568 -2.14 4.31 19.84
C SER A 568 -1.04 5.39 19.81
N GLN A 569 -0.39 5.60 18.67
CA GLN A 569 0.62 6.67 18.52
C GLN A 569 -0.02 8.06 18.73
N SER A 570 -1.18 8.31 18.14
CA SER A 570 -1.92 9.57 18.36
C SER A 570 -2.48 9.67 19.78
N VAL A 571 -2.98 8.57 20.36
CA VAL A 571 -3.50 8.55 21.74
C VAL A 571 -2.38 8.90 22.73
N GLN A 572 -1.21 8.32 22.57
CA GLN A 572 -0.05 8.57 23.43
C GLN A 572 0.45 10.02 23.29
N LEU A 573 0.54 10.55 22.07
CA LEU A 573 0.94 11.94 21.86
C LEU A 573 -0.09 12.90 22.47
N GLN A 574 -1.40 12.67 22.30
CA GLN A 574 -2.44 13.48 22.92
C GLN A 574 -2.30 13.51 24.45
N ALA A 575 -2.13 12.34 25.05
CA ALA A 575 -1.96 12.25 26.51
C ALA A 575 -0.76 13.07 26.99
N LYS A 576 0.38 12.96 26.29
CA LYS A 576 1.61 13.67 26.65
C LYS A 576 1.52 15.19 26.44
N LEU A 577 0.90 15.64 25.34
CA LEU A 577 0.64 17.07 25.08
C LEU A 577 -0.27 17.67 26.15
N ARG A 578 -1.37 16.99 26.49
CA ARG A 578 -2.29 17.44 27.55
C ARG A 578 -1.62 17.49 28.92
N ALA A 579 -0.80 16.49 29.26
CA ALA A 579 -0.01 16.48 30.50
C ALA A 579 0.97 17.65 30.58
N ALA A 580 1.47 18.13 29.44
CA ALA A 580 2.33 19.32 29.34
C ALA A 580 1.53 20.64 29.29
N GLY A 581 0.21 20.62 29.45
CA GLY A 581 -0.65 21.81 29.37
C GLY A 581 -0.91 22.33 27.95
N VAL A 582 -0.61 21.53 26.92
CA VAL A 582 -0.82 21.89 25.51
C VAL A 582 -2.21 21.45 25.07
N SER A 583 -2.97 22.35 24.43
CA SER A 583 -4.27 22.02 23.83
C SER A 583 -4.09 20.99 22.71
N CYS A 584 -4.77 19.86 22.82
CA CYS A 584 -4.69 18.80 21.84
C CYS A 584 -6.04 18.09 21.64
N ASP A 585 -6.60 18.22 20.44
CA ASP A 585 -7.79 17.51 20.00
C ASP A 585 -7.41 16.27 19.19
N LEU A 586 -8.31 15.27 19.15
CA LEU A 586 -8.14 14.05 18.37
C LEU A 586 -9.44 13.75 17.63
N ILE A 587 -9.36 13.78 16.29
CA ILE A 587 -10.41 13.28 15.41
C ILE A 587 -10.11 11.80 15.13
N THR A 588 -11.00 10.94 15.59
CA THR A 588 -10.95 9.51 15.32
C THR A 588 -11.81 9.19 14.11
N ILE A 589 -11.26 8.45 13.16
CA ILE A 589 -11.99 7.89 12.04
C ILE A 589 -12.18 6.40 12.30
N ASP A 590 -13.37 6.02 12.70
CA ASP A 590 -13.69 4.62 12.97
C ASP A 590 -13.53 3.78 11.70
N ASP A 591 -12.88 2.62 11.82
CA ASP A 591 -12.48 1.76 10.71
C ASP A 591 -11.59 2.44 9.66
N GLY A 592 -11.11 3.66 9.94
CA GLY A 592 -10.18 4.39 9.09
C GLY A 592 -8.83 3.67 8.99
N VAL A 593 -8.44 3.33 7.77
CA VAL A 593 -7.12 2.76 7.46
C VAL A 593 -6.10 3.86 7.21
N HIS A 594 -4.81 3.52 7.08
CA HIS A 594 -3.75 4.48 6.74
C HIS A 594 -4.00 5.17 5.40
N GLY A 595 -4.01 6.50 5.37
CA GLY A 595 -4.23 7.32 4.15
C GLY A 595 -5.63 7.90 4.03
N MET A 596 -5.73 9.25 4.09
CA MET A 596 -6.98 9.99 4.11
C MET A 596 -7.84 9.82 2.83
N ALA A 597 -7.23 9.48 1.69
CA ALA A 597 -7.97 9.23 0.46
C ALA A 597 -8.98 8.06 0.57
N ARG A 598 -8.76 7.13 1.51
CA ARG A 598 -9.68 6.01 1.79
C ARG A 598 -10.81 6.36 2.74
N TRP A 599 -10.73 7.49 3.43
CA TRP A 599 -11.75 7.93 4.37
C TRP A 599 -12.95 8.57 3.69
N GLU A 600 -12.85 8.88 2.39
CA GLU A 600 -13.95 9.46 1.60
C GLU A 600 -15.23 8.61 1.59
N THR A 601 -15.11 7.31 1.80
CA THR A 601 -16.23 6.36 1.88
C THR A 601 -16.66 6.04 3.31
N ILE A 602 -15.87 6.45 4.31
CA ILE A 602 -16.09 6.14 5.74
C ILE A 602 -16.67 7.37 6.45
N ASP A 603 -15.91 8.46 6.50
CA ASP A 603 -16.33 9.74 7.10
C ASP A 603 -15.84 10.92 6.26
N ARG A 604 -16.70 11.49 5.43
CA ARG A 604 -16.37 12.67 4.62
C ARG A 604 -16.25 13.95 5.43
N SER A 605 -16.83 13.98 6.63
CA SER A 605 -16.90 15.17 7.48
C SER A 605 -15.57 15.56 8.10
N TYR A 606 -14.57 14.65 8.07
CA TYR A 606 -13.26 14.96 8.65
C TYR A 606 -12.60 16.18 8.02
N LYS A 607 -12.78 16.41 6.71
CA LYS A 607 -12.20 17.55 6.02
C LYS A 607 -12.74 18.87 6.52
N ASP A 608 -14.06 18.94 6.72
CA ASP A 608 -14.72 20.14 7.24
C ASP A 608 -14.34 20.36 8.72
N LYS A 609 -14.30 19.28 9.53
CA LYS A 609 -13.85 19.36 10.93
C LYS A 609 -12.43 19.89 11.03
N VAL A 610 -11.51 19.39 10.22
CA VAL A 610 -10.10 19.83 10.17
C VAL A 610 -9.99 21.28 9.69
N THR A 611 -10.69 21.61 8.59
CA THR A 611 -10.66 22.97 8.03
C THR A 611 -11.22 23.98 9.02
N ASN A 612 -12.36 23.70 9.65
CA ASN A 612 -12.97 24.60 10.63
C ASN A 612 -12.06 24.78 11.86
N TRP A 613 -11.43 23.71 12.35
CA TRP A 613 -10.46 23.80 13.44
C TRP A 613 -9.26 24.68 13.07
N ILE A 614 -8.70 24.52 11.86
CA ILE A 614 -7.59 25.36 11.37
C ILE A 614 -8.01 26.82 11.30
N VAL A 615 -9.19 27.12 10.73
CA VAL A 615 -9.70 28.48 10.64
C VAL A 615 -9.89 29.10 12.02
N GLU A 616 -10.45 28.34 12.98
CA GLU A 616 -10.60 28.80 14.37
C GLU A 616 -9.25 29.20 14.99
N LYS A 617 -8.25 28.30 14.88
CA LYS A 617 -6.92 28.56 15.50
C LYS A 617 -6.17 29.71 14.82
N LEU A 618 -6.31 29.86 13.50
CA LEU A 618 -5.69 30.95 12.76
C LEU A 618 -6.45 32.28 12.87
N SER A 619 -7.68 32.28 13.38
CA SER A 619 -8.49 33.49 13.60
C SER A 619 -8.38 34.04 15.03
N ALA A 620 -7.93 33.24 15.98
CA ALA A 620 -7.83 33.65 17.38
C ALA A 620 -6.74 34.72 17.57
N PRO A 621 -7.04 35.82 18.29
CA PRO A 621 -6.00 36.80 18.67
C PRO A 621 -4.93 36.10 19.52
N ARG A 622 -3.65 36.25 19.17
CA ARG A 622 -2.56 35.75 20.03
C ARG A 622 -2.64 36.40 21.40
N ALA A 623 -2.65 35.58 22.44
CA ALA A 623 -2.31 36.06 23.76
C ALA A 623 -0.87 36.62 23.69
N ARG A 624 -0.71 37.93 23.90
CA ARG A 624 0.61 38.58 23.98
C ARG A 624 1.35 37.89 25.09
N HIS A 625 2.41 37.15 24.77
CA HIS A 625 3.36 36.71 25.79
C HIS A 625 3.92 37.94 26.44
N ALA A 626 3.52 38.18 27.69
CA ALA A 626 4.25 39.13 28.58
C ALA A 626 5.66 38.55 28.71
N GLY A 627 6.64 39.23 28.13
CA GLY A 627 8.04 38.94 28.35
C GLY A 627 8.34 38.96 29.85
N PRO A 628 9.35 38.23 30.33
CA PRO A 628 9.75 38.29 31.72
C PRO A 628 10.16 39.73 32.05
N ARG A 629 9.55 40.30 33.13
CA ARG A 629 9.97 41.55 33.76
C ARG A 629 11.28 41.33 34.50
#